data_37176c6afe4c3532c260f7dd222919cd
#
_entry.id   37176c6afe4c3532c260f7dd222919cd
#
_cell.length_a   1.000
_cell.length_b   1.000
_cell.length_c   1.000
_cell.angle_alpha   90.00
_cell.angle_beta   90.00
_cell.angle_gamma   90.00
#
_symmetry.space_group_name_H-M   'P 1'
#
loop_
_entity.id
_entity.type
_entity.pdbx_description
1 polymer ?
#
loop_
_entity_poly.entity_id
_entity_poly.type
_entity_poly.pdbx_seq_one_letter_code
_entity_poly.pdbx_strand_id
1 'polypeptide(L)'
;LSSKADKEANHAEVSSDQEQKKFIFDLDQAKFIIGPDSYTTFAETAIPMIGMLLRFISDVAKVETLEQINIVKINIWPIKSENAFLNFTDMIKYTFKERCVVDMLSYKFDEDPKPVRLSKTSNNAVAENANVDAVLSAEVVSKEKVNLGLVLNASAKNIGINDLLSDAIVLNDVIYQGFIETISDNILNLMCRENLS
;
A
#
# COMPACT_ATOMS: atom_id res chain seq x y z
N LEU A 1 20.14 14.18 -0.82
CA LEU A 1 20.35 12.84 -0.26
C LEU A 1 20.86 12.98 1.17
N SER A 2 20.16 12.43 2.12
CA SER A 2 20.64 12.25 3.49
C SER A 2 20.91 10.76 3.72
N SER A 3 21.99 10.45 4.42
CA SER A 3 22.31 9.10 4.83
C SER A 3 22.54 9.08 6.34
N LYS A 4 21.95 8.11 7.02
CA LYS A 4 22.23 7.81 8.42
C LYS A 4 22.66 6.36 8.50
N ALA A 5 23.76 6.09 9.17
CA ALA A 5 24.19 4.74 9.48
C ALA A 5 24.43 4.66 10.99
N ASP A 6 23.75 3.74 11.65
CA ASP A 6 23.99 3.38 13.03
C ASP A 6 24.71 2.04 13.05
N LYS A 7 25.99 2.10 13.36
CA LYS A 7 26.84 0.89 13.38
C LYS A 7 26.52 -0.05 14.55
N GLU A 8 25.97 0.48 15.64
CA GLU A 8 25.59 -0.34 16.80
C GLU A 8 24.25 -1.04 16.56
N ALA A 9 23.35 -0.42 15.79
CA ALA A 9 22.04 -0.98 15.46
C ALA A 9 22.04 -1.80 14.16
N ASN A 10 23.19 -1.89 13.44
CA ASN A 10 23.27 -2.53 12.11
C ASN A 10 22.18 -2.01 11.15
N HIS A 11 21.93 -0.72 11.19
CA HIS A 11 20.90 -0.03 10.44
C HIS A 11 21.52 1.02 9.53
N ALA A 12 21.09 1.05 8.28
CA ALA A 12 21.45 2.10 7.34
C ALA A 12 20.19 2.63 6.64
N GLU A 13 20.07 3.95 6.60
CA GLU A 13 18.98 4.64 5.92
C GLU A 13 19.54 5.64 4.93
N VAL A 14 19.00 5.61 3.71
CA VAL A 14 19.26 6.62 2.67
C VAL A 14 17.91 7.18 2.25
N SER A 15 17.75 8.48 2.35
CA SER A 15 16.52 9.15 1.96
C SER A 15 16.76 10.36 1.07
N SER A 16 15.80 10.61 0.19
CA SER A 16 15.70 11.80 -0.63
C SER A 16 14.36 12.47 -0.35
N ASP A 17 14.37 13.55 0.41
CA ASP A 17 13.14 14.28 0.76
C ASP A 17 12.48 14.90 -0.48
N GLN A 18 13.29 15.34 -1.47
CA GLN A 18 12.78 15.88 -2.72
C GLN A 18 12.10 14.83 -3.59
N GLU A 19 12.61 13.60 -3.57
CA GLU A 19 12.06 12.50 -4.37
C GLU A 19 11.10 11.62 -3.57
N GLN A 20 10.85 11.92 -2.29
CA GLN A 20 10.01 11.11 -1.41
C GLN A 20 10.37 9.62 -1.46
N LYS A 21 11.65 9.32 -1.61
CA LYS A 21 12.19 7.95 -1.67
C LYS A 21 13.04 7.69 -0.45
N LYS A 22 12.83 6.53 0.15
CA LYS A 22 13.58 6.09 1.33
C LYS A 22 13.99 4.64 1.16
N PHE A 23 15.24 4.37 1.45
CA PHE A 23 15.82 3.05 1.46
C PHE A 23 16.31 2.73 2.86
N ILE A 24 15.89 1.61 3.41
CA ILE A 24 16.24 1.17 4.75
C ILE A 24 16.85 -0.22 4.64
N PHE A 25 18.02 -0.39 5.26
CA PHE A 25 18.66 -1.66 5.43
C PHE A 25 18.82 -1.95 6.92
N ASP A 26 18.32 -3.08 7.34
CA ASP A 26 18.55 -3.69 8.64
C ASP A 26 19.25 -5.04 8.44
N LEU A 27 19.66 -5.70 9.53
CA LEU A 27 20.32 -7.00 9.45
C LEU A 27 19.53 -8.07 8.69
N ASP A 28 18.22 -8.02 8.81
CA ASP A 28 17.29 -9.07 8.37
C ASP A 28 16.34 -8.61 7.28
N GLN A 29 16.35 -7.30 6.93
CA GLN A 29 15.42 -6.76 5.93
C GLN A 29 16.01 -5.61 5.12
N ALA A 30 15.54 -5.51 3.89
CA ALA A 30 15.68 -4.32 3.06
C ALA A 30 14.29 -3.78 2.70
N LYS A 31 14.08 -2.47 2.83
CA LYS A 31 12.78 -1.83 2.61
C LYS A 31 12.91 -0.60 1.73
N PHE A 32 12.09 -0.54 0.68
CA PHE A 32 11.87 0.66 -0.12
C PHE A 32 10.56 1.32 0.26
N ILE A 33 10.59 2.63 0.42
CA ILE A 33 9.39 3.45 0.58
C ILE A 33 9.41 4.49 -0.54
N ILE A 34 8.32 4.58 -1.28
CA ILE A 34 8.16 5.51 -2.39
C ILE A 34 6.90 6.33 -2.11
N GLY A 35 7.04 7.63 -2.02
CA GLY A 35 5.92 8.55 -1.86
C GLY A 35 5.11 8.71 -3.14
N PRO A 36 3.86 9.21 -3.03
CA PRO A 36 2.94 9.29 -4.17
C PRO A 36 3.46 10.15 -5.32
N ASP A 37 4.15 11.26 -5.02
CA ASP A 37 4.65 12.18 -6.04
C ASP A 37 5.84 11.62 -6.84
N SER A 38 6.47 10.57 -6.34
CA SER A 38 7.62 9.90 -6.98
C SER A 38 7.28 8.54 -7.59
N TYR A 39 6.05 8.09 -7.41
CA TYR A 39 5.59 6.83 -7.97
C TYR A 39 4.80 7.08 -9.26
N THR A 40 5.32 6.60 -10.38
CA THR A 40 4.62 6.64 -11.68
C THR A 40 3.94 5.30 -11.95
N THR A 41 4.75 4.28 -12.26
CA THR A 41 4.27 2.91 -12.44
C THR A 41 5.19 1.94 -11.71
N PHE A 42 4.72 0.72 -11.49
CA PHE A 42 5.56 -0.34 -10.93
C PHE A 42 6.79 -0.62 -11.80
N ALA A 43 6.59 -0.66 -13.13
CA ALA A 43 7.64 -0.91 -14.09
C ALA A 43 8.73 0.18 -14.10
N GLU A 44 8.32 1.44 -14.06
CA GLU A 44 9.27 2.58 -14.14
C GLU A 44 9.93 2.89 -12.80
N THR A 45 9.23 2.64 -11.69
CA THR A 45 9.70 3.06 -10.37
C THR A 45 10.24 1.90 -9.54
N ALA A 46 9.48 0.81 -9.38
CA ALA A 46 9.86 -0.28 -8.49
C ALA A 46 10.84 -1.27 -9.12
N ILE A 47 10.65 -1.64 -10.39
CA ILE A 47 11.52 -2.62 -11.07
C ILE A 47 12.99 -2.18 -11.07
N PRO A 48 13.37 -0.93 -11.41
CA PRO A 48 14.76 -0.50 -11.33
C PRO A 48 15.35 -0.59 -9.92
N MET A 49 14.54 -0.29 -8.90
CA MET A 49 14.99 -0.38 -7.50
C MET A 49 15.19 -1.84 -7.05
N ILE A 50 14.29 -2.73 -7.45
CA ILE A 50 14.44 -4.18 -7.22
C ILE A 50 15.69 -4.70 -7.93
N GLY A 51 15.95 -4.26 -9.15
CA GLY A 51 17.16 -4.60 -9.91
C GLY A 51 18.47 -4.15 -9.22
N MET A 52 18.47 -2.96 -8.60
CA MET A 52 19.61 -2.51 -7.80
C MET A 52 19.79 -3.37 -6.53
N LEU A 53 18.71 -3.70 -5.85
CA LEU A 53 18.72 -4.56 -4.68
C LEU A 53 19.25 -5.97 -5.03
N LEU A 54 18.79 -6.53 -6.15
CA LEU A 54 19.27 -7.82 -6.65
C LEU A 54 20.78 -7.84 -6.84
N ARG A 55 21.36 -6.82 -7.49
CA ARG A 55 22.80 -6.71 -7.66
C ARG A 55 23.53 -6.66 -6.32
N PHE A 56 23.03 -5.84 -5.40
CA PHE A 56 23.61 -5.75 -4.07
C PHE A 56 23.58 -7.10 -3.33
N ILE A 57 22.45 -7.80 -3.36
CA ILE A 57 22.28 -9.10 -2.68
C ILE A 57 23.22 -10.15 -3.32
N SER A 58 23.27 -10.22 -4.66
CA SER A 58 24.12 -11.18 -5.38
C SER A 58 25.60 -10.91 -5.16
N ASP A 59 26.03 -9.65 -5.30
CA ASP A 59 27.45 -9.31 -5.36
C ASP A 59 28.07 -9.17 -3.96
N VAL A 60 27.29 -8.66 -2.99
CA VAL A 60 27.79 -8.32 -1.65
C VAL A 60 27.33 -9.31 -0.60
N ALA A 61 26.02 -9.55 -0.49
CA ALA A 61 25.45 -10.39 0.57
C ALA A 61 25.55 -11.89 0.25
N LYS A 62 25.65 -12.26 -1.05
CA LYS A 62 25.72 -13.65 -1.54
C LYS A 62 24.61 -14.55 -0.99
N VAL A 63 23.40 -13.99 -0.88
CA VAL A 63 22.20 -14.70 -0.45
C VAL A 63 21.57 -15.38 -1.65
N GLU A 64 21.21 -16.64 -1.54
CA GLU A 64 20.58 -17.41 -2.62
C GLU A 64 19.06 -17.42 -2.53
N THR A 65 18.51 -17.27 -1.32
CA THR A 65 17.08 -17.28 -1.06
C THR A 65 16.68 -16.19 -0.06
N LEU A 66 15.51 -15.62 -0.24
CA LEU A 66 14.86 -14.72 0.72
C LEU A 66 13.73 -15.46 1.42
N GLU A 67 13.62 -15.29 2.72
CA GLU A 67 12.53 -15.88 3.50
C GLU A 67 11.18 -15.37 3.04
N GLN A 68 11.08 -14.05 2.78
CA GLN A 68 9.85 -13.42 2.37
C GLN A 68 10.09 -12.13 1.61
N ILE A 69 9.23 -11.87 0.64
CA ILE A 69 9.06 -10.54 0.05
C ILE A 69 7.65 -10.03 0.31
N ASN A 70 7.53 -8.71 0.47
CA ASN A 70 6.24 -8.02 0.65
C ASN A 70 6.17 -6.82 -0.26
N ILE A 71 5.02 -6.64 -0.91
CA ILE A 71 4.67 -5.39 -1.58
C ILE A 71 3.46 -4.81 -0.89
N VAL A 72 3.58 -3.57 -0.43
CA VAL A 72 2.50 -2.86 0.26
C VAL A 72 2.14 -1.61 -0.53
N LYS A 73 0.87 -1.48 -0.90
CA LYS A 73 0.31 -0.27 -1.48
C LYS A 73 -0.68 0.36 -0.52
N ILE A 74 -0.48 1.64 -0.25
CA ILE A 74 -1.30 2.43 0.67
C ILE A 74 -1.99 3.52 -0.13
N ASN A 75 -3.31 3.49 -0.14
CA ASN A 75 -4.15 4.51 -0.73
C ASN A 75 -4.94 5.20 0.38
N ILE A 76 -4.87 6.52 0.45
CA ILE A 76 -5.58 7.32 1.43
C ILE A 76 -6.31 8.43 0.69
N TRP A 77 -7.61 8.53 0.90
CA TRP A 77 -8.48 9.59 0.38
C TRP A 77 -8.92 10.50 1.53
N PRO A 78 -8.22 11.63 1.74
CA PRO A 78 -8.67 12.64 2.70
C PRO A 78 -9.81 13.44 2.10
N ILE A 79 -11.00 13.33 2.68
CA ILE A 79 -12.20 14.02 2.22
C ILE A 79 -12.48 15.16 3.19
N LYS A 80 -12.55 16.38 2.65
CA LYS A 80 -12.89 17.60 3.40
C LYS A 80 -14.17 18.21 2.82
N SER A 81 -15.17 18.37 3.65
CA SER A 81 -16.39 19.12 3.31
C SER A 81 -17.08 19.58 4.59
N GLU A 82 -17.90 20.61 4.51
CA GLU A 82 -18.65 21.15 5.67
C GLU A 82 -19.49 20.10 6.41
N ASN A 83 -19.86 19.02 5.72
CA ASN A 83 -20.70 17.94 6.25
C ASN A 83 -20.08 16.55 5.99
N ALA A 84 -18.77 16.44 5.99
CA ALA A 84 -18.09 15.17 5.72
C ALA A 84 -18.60 14.04 6.61
N PHE A 85 -18.83 14.33 7.89
CA PHE A 85 -19.37 13.39 8.85
C PHE A 85 -20.79 12.91 8.49
N LEU A 86 -21.69 13.81 8.11
CA LEU A 86 -23.07 13.44 7.77
C LEU A 86 -23.15 12.56 6.53
N ASN A 87 -22.21 12.74 5.61
CA ASN A 87 -22.13 11.99 4.35
C ASN A 87 -21.18 10.79 4.42
N PHE A 88 -20.72 10.41 5.62
CA PHE A 88 -19.70 9.39 5.82
C PHE A 88 -20.05 8.05 5.17
N THR A 89 -21.27 7.56 5.39
CA THR A 89 -21.75 6.30 4.81
C THR A 89 -21.79 6.35 3.28
N ASP A 90 -22.23 7.47 2.72
CA ASP A 90 -22.28 7.65 1.26
C ASP A 90 -20.88 7.75 0.67
N MET A 91 -19.94 8.37 1.37
CA MET A 91 -18.53 8.42 0.97
C MET A 91 -17.89 7.03 0.95
N ILE A 92 -18.19 6.19 1.95
CA ILE A 92 -17.73 4.80 1.96
C ILE A 92 -18.28 4.04 0.74
N LYS A 93 -19.57 4.13 0.46
CA LYS A 93 -20.23 3.51 -0.70
C LYS A 93 -19.72 4.04 -2.03
N TYR A 94 -19.41 5.33 -2.08
CA TYR A 94 -18.85 5.95 -3.27
C TYR A 94 -17.43 5.46 -3.56
N THR A 95 -16.64 5.22 -2.53
CA THR A 95 -15.21 4.85 -2.65
C THR A 95 -15.01 3.35 -2.79
N PHE A 96 -15.76 2.53 -2.08
CA PHE A 96 -15.57 1.08 -2.03
C PHE A 96 -16.80 0.34 -2.57
N LYS A 97 -16.59 -0.85 -3.12
CA LYS A 97 -17.69 -1.76 -3.46
C LYS A 97 -18.45 -2.17 -2.20
N GLU A 98 -19.76 -2.12 -2.24
CA GLU A 98 -20.64 -2.33 -1.08
C GLU A 98 -20.35 -3.68 -0.39
N ARG A 99 -20.13 -4.74 -1.16
CA ARG A 99 -19.78 -6.07 -0.63
C ARG A 99 -18.54 -6.08 0.29
N CYS A 100 -17.61 -5.14 0.08
CA CYS A 100 -16.38 -5.04 0.85
C CYS A 100 -16.56 -4.29 2.18
N VAL A 101 -17.62 -3.50 2.30
CA VAL A 101 -17.80 -2.54 3.42
C VAL A 101 -19.12 -2.72 4.19
N VAL A 102 -19.86 -3.80 3.97
CA VAL A 102 -21.17 -4.05 4.63
C VAL A 102 -21.10 -3.82 6.14
N ASP A 103 -20.05 -4.33 6.79
CA ASP A 103 -19.89 -4.21 8.24
C ASP A 103 -19.65 -2.75 8.69
N MET A 104 -18.98 -1.95 7.85
CA MET A 104 -18.74 -0.51 8.11
C MET A 104 -20.02 0.30 7.95
N LEU A 105 -20.89 -0.09 7.01
CA LEU A 105 -22.15 0.60 6.74
C LEU A 105 -23.19 0.41 7.83
N SER A 106 -23.06 -0.63 8.65
CA SER A 106 -23.95 -0.89 9.79
C SER A 106 -23.63 -0.05 11.02
N TYR A 107 -22.49 0.64 11.02
CA TYR A 107 -22.10 1.49 12.15
C TYR A 107 -22.98 2.72 12.25
N LYS A 108 -23.54 2.96 13.43
CA LYS A 108 -24.33 4.15 13.75
C LYS A 108 -23.45 5.13 14.51
N PHE A 109 -23.35 6.33 13.98
CA PHE A 109 -22.65 7.43 14.65
C PHE A 109 -23.58 8.14 15.63
N ASP A 110 -23.04 8.50 16.78
CA ASP A 110 -23.70 9.42 17.70
C ASP A 110 -23.77 10.84 17.05
N GLU A 111 -24.67 11.69 17.53
CA GLU A 111 -24.85 13.07 17.01
C GLU A 111 -23.58 13.91 17.13
N ASP A 112 -22.70 13.59 18.06
CA ASP A 112 -21.41 14.26 18.26
C ASP A 112 -20.27 13.35 17.81
N PRO A 113 -19.60 13.67 16.68
CA PRO A 113 -18.57 12.81 16.13
C PRO A 113 -17.34 12.80 17.03
N LYS A 114 -17.17 11.71 17.79
CA LYS A 114 -15.87 11.38 18.37
C LYS A 114 -14.99 10.78 17.26
N PRO A 115 -13.67 10.95 17.31
CA PRO A 115 -12.77 10.27 16.39
C PRO A 115 -13.05 8.75 16.44
N VAL A 116 -13.51 8.21 15.33
CA VAL A 116 -13.82 6.78 15.19
C VAL A 116 -13.05 6.25 13.99
N ARG A 117 -12.37 5.15 14.18
CA ARG A 117 -11.73 4.40 13.10
C ARG A 117 -12.38 3.03 12.98
N LEU A 118 -12.98 2.80 11.83
CA LEU A 118 -13.46 1.49 11.41
C LEU A 118 -12.40 0.83 10.55
N SER A 119 -12.11 -0.44 10.75
CA SER A 119 -11.22 -1.19 9.88
C SER A 119 -11.74 -2.60 9.64
N LYS A 120 -11.54 -3.09 8.45
CA LYS A 120 -11.86 -4.46 8.05
C LYS A 120 -10.67 -5.06 7.32
N THR A 121 -10.28 -6.24 7.73
CA THR A 121 -9.24 -7.02 7.04
C THR A 121 -9.91 -8.15 6.28
N SER A 122 -9.54 -8.33 5.02
CA SER A 122 -9.89 -9.51 4.24
C SER A 122 -8.62 -10.18 3.75
N ASN A 123 -8.53 -11.48 3.89
CA ASN A 123 -7.40 -12.28 3.42
C ASN A 123 -7.86 -13.05 2.20
N ASN A 124 -7.21 -12.85 1.06
CA ASN A 124 -7.46 -13.58 -0.16
C ASN A 124 -6.20 -14.37 -0.53
N ALA A 125 -6.27 -15.69 -0.48
CA ALA A 125 -5.25 -16.54 -1.06
C ALA A 125 -5.42 -16.55 -2.60
N VAL A 126 -4.43 -16.06 -3.34
CA VAL A 126 -4.55 -15.88 -4.79
C VAL A 126 -3.71 -16.87 -5.58
N ALA A 127 -2.68 -17.46 -4.96
CA ALA A 127 -1.84 -18.52 -5.55
C ALA A 127 -1.24 -19.38 -4.43
N GLU A 128 -0.71 -20.57 -4.79
CA GLU A 128 -0.14 -21.51 -3.81
C GLU A 128 0.93 -20.90 -2.88
N ASN A 129 1.65 -19.86 -3.31
CA ASN A 129 2.73 -19.22 -2.55
C ASN A 129 2.54 -17.73 -2.30
N ALA A 130 1.41 -17.13 -2.69
CA ALA A 130 1.15 -15.71 -2.51
C ALA A 130 -0.12 -15.47 -1.68
N ASN A 131 0.01 -14.66 -0.63
CA ASN A 131 -1.11 -14.19 0.18
C ASN A 131 -1.36 -12.71 -0.08
N VAL A 132 -2.62 -12.31 -0.15
CA VAL A 132 -3.02 -10.91 -0.25
C VAL A 132 -3.94 -10.56 0.90
N ASP A 133 -3.53 -9.57 1.66
CA ASP A 133 -4.31 -8.96 2.72
C ASP A 133 -4.78 -7.57 2.28
N ALA A 134 -6.07 -7.31 2.38
CA ALA A 134 -6.63 -5.99 2.17
C ALA A 134 -7.16 -5.44 3.50
N VAL A 135 -6.70 -4.28 3.89
CA VAL A 135 -7.21 -3.55 5.06
C VAL A 135 -7.90 -2.28 4.58
N LEU A 136 -9.23 -2.28 4.71
CA LEU A 136 -10.03 -1.09 4.48
C LEU A 136 -10.16 -0.34 5.79
N SER A 137 -10.06 0.98 5.75
CA SER A 137 -10.27 1.84 6.91
C SER A 137 -11.12 3.05 6.55
N ALA A 138 -11.92 3.47 7.51
CA ALA A 138 -12.71 4.69 7.44
C ALA A 138 -12.61 5.38 8.80
N GLU A 139 -12.12 6.61 8.81
CA GLU A 139 -11.83 7.37 10.02
C GLU A 139 -12.52 8.73 9.96
N VAL A 140 -13.34 9.01 10.96
CA VAL A 140 -13.84 10.35 11.22
C VAL A 140 -12.81 11.10 12.04
N VAL A 141 -12.19 12.10 11.47
CA VAL A 141 -11.19 12.95 12.14
C VAL A 141 -11.87 14.15 12.80
N SER A 142 -12.86 14.74 12.13
CA SER A 142 -13.70 15.84 12.62
C SER A 142 -15.02 15.89 11.83
N LYS A 143 -15.92 16.83 12.19
CA LYS A 143 -17.15 17.08 11.42
C LYS A 143 -16.91 17.36 9.94
N GLU A 144 -15.76 17.95 9.62
CA GLU A 144 -15.40 18.42 8.29
C GLU A 144 -14.39 17.52 7.58
N LYS A 145 -13.86 16.49 8.27
CA LYS A 145 -12.78 15.68 7.73
C LYS A 145 -12.98 14.20 8.01
N VAL A 146 -12.97 13.42 6.93
CA VAL A 146 -12.97 11.96 6.93
C VAL A 146 -11.78 11.47 6.12
N ASN A 147 -11.11 10.43 6.61
CA ASN A 147 -10.10 9.71 5.85
C ASN A 147 -10.64 8.32 5.48
N LEU A 148 -10.62 7.99 4.21
CA LEU A 148 -10.84 6.63 3.74
C LEU A 148 -9.49 6.04 3.33
N GLY A 149 -9.24 4.78 3.66
CA GLY A 149 -7.96 4.14 3.38
C GLY A 149 -8.12 2.72 2.88
N LEU A 150 -7.23 2.33 1.98
CA LEU A 150 -7.05 0.96 1.52
C LEU A 150 -5.57 0.63 1.55
N VAL A 151 -5.21 -0.33 2.38
CA VAL A 151 -3.87 -0.93 2.39
C VAL A 151 -3.97 -2.32 1.79
N LEU A 152 -3.21 -2.55 0.74
CA LEU A 152 -3.07 -3.86 0.11
C LEU A 152 -1.65 -4.36 0.35
N ASN A 153 -1.53 -5.54 0.90
CA ASN A 153 -0.27 -6.21 1.15
C ASN A 153 -0.26 -7.57 0.46
N ALA A 154 0.66 -7.75 -0.48
CA ALA A 154 0.92 -9.05 -1.07
C ALA A 154 2.26 -9.57 -0.58
N SER A 155 2.32 -10.84 -0.24
CA SER A 155 3.53 -11.49 0.26
C SER A 155 3.75 -12.85 -0.40
N ALA A 156 5.02 -13.19 -0.64
CA ALA A 156 5.45 -14.52 -1.04
C ALA A 156 6.64 -14.95 -0.18
N LYS A 157 6.78 -16.27 0.03
CA LYS A 157 7.81 -16.86 0.91
C LYS A 157 8.73 -17.78 0.13
N ASN A 158 9.93 -17.97 0.67
CA ASN A 158 10.97 -18.89 0.14
C ASN A 158 11.34 -18.56 -1.31
N ILE A 159 11.64 -17.29 -1.57
CA ILE A 159 11.91 -16.76 -2.91
C ILE A 159 13.37 -17.00 -3.29
N GLY A 160 13.60 -17.68 -4.40
CA GLY A 160 14.92 -17.74 -5.03
C GLY A 160 15.35 -16.36 -5.51
N ILE A 161 16.62 -16.03 -5.31
CA ILE A 161 17.08 -14.68 -5.69
C ILE A 161 16.92 -14.41 -7.19
N ASN A 162 17.01 -15.44 -8.02
CA ASN A 162 16.82 -15.33 -9.46
C ASN A 162 15.36 -15.08 -9.86
N ASP A 163 14.42 -15.45 -8.99
CA ASP A 163 12.98 -15.34 -9.23
C ASP A 163 12.39 -14.06 -8.61
N LEU A 164 13.17 -13.32 -7.81
CA LEU A 164 12.72 -12.16 -7.06
C LEU A 164 11.98 -11.12 -7.95
N LEU A 165 12.50 -10.85 -9.14
CA LEU A 165 11.89 -9.87 -10.03
C LEU A 165 10.55 -10.36 -10.61
N SER A 166 10.51 -11.63 -11.04
CA SER A 166 9.27 -12.24 -11.56
C SER A 166 8.20 -12.34 -10.48
N ASP A 167 8.59 -12.74 -9.27
CA ASP A 167 7.67 -12.84 -8.14
C ASP A 167 7.15 -11.47 -7.71
N ALA A 168 8.00 -10.44 -7.71
CA ALA A 168 7.57 -9.08 -7.43
C ALA A 168 6.55 -8.55 -8.45
N ILE A 169 6.70 -8.89 -9.73
CA ILE A 169 5.73 -8.55 -10.78
C ILE A 169 4.39 -9.26 -10.50
N VAL A 170 4.41 -10.55 -10.23
CA VAL A 170 3.20 -11.31 -9.89
C VAL A 170 2.50 -10.73 -8.67
N LEU A 171 3.24 -10.42 -7.59
CA LEU A 171 2.67 -9.80 -6.39
C LEU A 171 2.05 -8.42 -6.69
N ASN A 172 2.68 -7.61 -7.55
CA ASN A 172 2.10 -6.34 -7.97
C ASN A 172 0.78 -6.51 -8.73
N ASP A 173 0.71 -7.48 -9.64
CA ASP A 173 -0.51 -7.76 -10.42
C ASP A 173 -1.65 -8.23 -9.52
N VAL A 174 -1.34 -9.07 -8.54
CA VAL A 174 -2.31 -9.53 -7.55
C VAL A 174 -2.83 -8.37 -6.69
N ILE A 175 -1.96 -7.44 -6.26
CA ILE A 175 -2.36 -6.21 -5.58
C ILE A 175 -3.29 -5.36 -6.45
N TYR A 176 -2.97 -5.25 -7.74
CA TYR A 176 -3.81 -4.49 -8.68
C TYR A 176 -5.20 -5.10 -8.83
N GLN A 177 -5.29 -6.43 -8.94
CA GLN A 177 -6.58 -7.12 -8.94
C GLN A 177 -7.35 -6.87 -7.63
N GLY A 178 -6.70 -7.00 -6.48
CA GLY A 178 -7.30 -6.70 -5.17
C GLY A 178 -7.82 -5.25 -5.07
N PHE A 179 -7.09 -4.30 -5.67
CA PHE A 179 -7.52 -2.91 -5.75
C PHE A 179 -8.82 -2.79 -6.59
N ILE A 180 -8.83 -3.33 -7.81
CA ILE A 180 -10.01 -3.30 -8.70
C ILE A 180 -11.22 -3.98 -8.04
N GLU A 181 -11.01 -5.07 -7.33
CA GLU A 181 -12.09 -5.78 -6.65
C GLU A 181 -12.68 -5.04 -5.45
N THR A 182 -11.93 -4.12 -4.86
CA THR A 182 -12.30 -3.40 -3.65
C THR A 182 -12.87 -2.02 -3.92
N ILE A 183 -12.29 -1.30 -4.89
CA ILE A 183 -12.67 0.08 -5.22
C ILE A 183 -13.93 0.10 -6.07
N SER A 184 -14.81 1.08 -5.84
CA SER A 184 -16.04 1.27 -6.61
C SER A 184 -15.74 1.67 -8.05
N ASP A 185 -16.69 1.38 -8.94
CA ASP A 185 -16.61 1.79 -10.34
C ASP A 185 -16.59 3.31 -10.51
N ASN A 186 -17.15 4.05 -9.55
CA ASN A 186 -17.09 5.52 -9.56
C ASN A 186 -15.66 6.04 -9.47
N ILE A 187 -14.87 5.50 -8.54
CA ILE A 187 -13.46 5.87 -8.39
C ILE A 187 -12.62 5.36 -9.56
N LEU A 188 -12.83 4.12 -10.01
CA LEU A 188 -12.12 3.57 -11.17
C LEU A 188 -12.33 4.43 -12.43
N ASN A 189 -13.57 4.87 -12.67
CA ASN A 189 -13.90 5.76 -13.80
C ASN A 189 -13.25 7.14 -13.68
N LEU A 190 -13.10 7.70 -12.47
CA LEU A 190 -12.38 8.95 -12.27
C LEU A 190 -10.89 8.80 -12.60
N MET A 191 -10.26 7.75 -12.10
CA MET A 191 -8.84 7.47 -12.38
C MET A 191 -8.56 7.27 -13.88
N CYS A 192 -9.49 6.65 -14.62
CA CYS A 192 -9.35 6.50 -16.07
C CYS A 192 -9.47 7.84 -16.82
N ARG A 193 -10.28 8.79 -16.33
CA ARG A 193 -10.46 10.11 -16.98
C ARG A 193 -9.27 11.03 -16.77
N GLU A 194 -8.63 10.99 -15.60
CA GLU A 194 -7.44 11.80 -15.31
C GLU A 194 -6.23 11.39 -16.17
N ASN A 195 -6.17 10.13 -16.59
CA ASN A 195 -5.10 9.64 -17.49
C ASN A 195 -5.33 9.99 -18.98
N LEU A 196 -6.45 10.61 -19.33
CA LEU A 196 -6.81 10.99 -20.71
C LEU A 196 -6.76 12.52 -20.93
N SER A 197 -6.44 13.29 -19.91
CA SER A 197 -6.29 14.76 -19.93
C SER A 197 -4.81 15.17 -19.90
#